data_a182371192885e3172cec60ed42e2a17
#
_entry.id   a182371192885e3172cec60ed42e2a17
#
_cell.length_a   1.000
_cell.length_b   1.000
_cell.length_c   1.000
_cell.angle_alpha   90.00
_cell.angle_beta   90.00
_cell.angle_gamma   90.00
#
_symmetry.space_group_name_H-M   'P 1'
#
loop_
_entity.id
_entity.type
_entity.pdbx_description
1 polymer ?
#
loop_
_entity_poly.entity_id
_entity_poly.type
_entity_poly.pdbx_seq_one_letter_code
_entity_poly.pdbx_strand_id
1 'polypeptide(L)'
;MRRRLFTLAAGLSGWGAVRAEPAISLNGSLGRSAALLVIDGQVQTLRVGQSLNGVKLIEVGDDHAVVEIGGKPRTLRLGAAPVAQAPAADGGKGQRIVLQAGSGGHFMTLGSINGGSVRFMVDTGATTVSMSRREADRLRLNYRNGRPVQMQTANGVVNGYLMTLDRVRVGDVEIGGVDATVAERDLPFVLLGNSFLSRFQMRRENETLILERRY
;
A
#
# COMPACT_ATOMS: atom_id res chain seq x y z
N MET A 1 -25.05 -27.36 67.81
CA MET A 1 -25.27 -27.45 66.37
C MET A 1 -25.13 -26.04 65.76
N ARG A 2 -23.99 -25.75 65.16
CA ARG A 2 -23.73 -24.44 64.50
C ARG A 2 -23.58 -24.70 63.00
N ARG A 3 -24.55 -24.26 62.19
CA ARG A 3 -24.51 -24.29 60.71
C ARG A 3 -23.65 -23.09 60.22
N ARG A 4 -22.56 -23.38 59.48
CA ARG A 4 -21.76 -22.41 58.79
C ARG A 4 -22.36 -22.20 57.37
N LEU A 5 -22.82 -20.99 57.07
CA LEU A 5 -23.16 -20.56 55.71
C LEU A 5 -21.85 -20.29 54.94
N PHE A 6 -21.69 -20.96 53.82
CA PHE A 6 -20.68 -20.65 52.82
C PHE A 6 -21.27 -19.65 51.83
N THR A 7 -20.75 -18.45 51.80
CA THR A 7 -21.08 -17.43 50.79
C THR A 7 -20.21 -17.66 49.59
N LEU A 8 -20.78 -18.07 48.44
CA LEU A 8 -20.11 -18.15 47.16
C LEU A 8 -20.06 -16.73 46.56
N ALA A 9 -18.85 -16.15 46.43
CA ALA A 9 -18.63 -14.94 45.69
C ALA A 9 -18.44 -15.29 44.19
N ALA A 10 -19.44 -14.95 43.40
CA ALA A 10 -19.36 -15.06 41.93
C ALA A 10 -18.51 -13.91 41.39
N GLY A 11 -17.27 -14.23 40.95
CA GLY A 11 -16.41 -13.30 40.22
C GLY A 11 -16.94 -13.07 38.81
N LEU A 12 -17.45 -11.89 38.52
CA LEU A 12 -17.73 -11.43 37.16
C LEU A 12 -16.39 -11.13 36.44
N SER A 13 -15.94 -12.06 35.59
CA SER A 13 -14.85 -11.81 34.66
C SER A 13 -15.37 -10.89 33.54
N GLY A 14 -15.07 -9.61 33.63
CA GLY A 14 -15.33 -8.65 32.57
C GLY A 14 -14.48 -9.00 31.34
N TRP A 15 -15.09 -9.53 30.30
CA TRP A 15 -14.48 -9.60 28.97
C TRP A 15 -14.40 -8.20 28.41
N GLY A 16 -13.24 -7.58 28.48
CA GLY A 16 -12.92 -6.37 27.76
C GLY A 16 -12.99 -6.68 26.26
N ALA A 17 -13.98 -6.14 25.58
CA ALA A 17 -14.05 -6.19 24.11
C ALA A 17 -12.80 -5.49 23.55
N VAL A 18 -11.89 -6.23 22.97
CA VAL A 18 -10.78 -5.68 22.17
C VAL A 18 -11.42 -5.03 20.96
N ARG A 19 -11.54 -3.70 21.01
CA ARG A 19 -11.97 -2.92 19.84
C ARG A 19 -10.88 -3.00 18.80
N ALA A 20 -11.19 -3.50 17.60
CA ALA A 20 -10.27 -3.48 16.47
C ALA A 20 -9.85 -2.03 16.19
N GLU A 21 -8.56 -1.80 15.98
CA GLU A 21 -8.06 -0.49 15.59
C GLU A 21 -8.64 -0.10 14.21
N PRO A 22 -9.08 1.16 14.02
CA PRO A 22 -9.67 1.59 12.77
C PRO A 22 -8.64 1.58 11.62
N ALA A 23 -9.10 1.24 10.40
CA ALA A 23 -8.31 1.32 9.19
C ALA A 23 -8.17 2.78 8.75
N ILE A 24 -6.93 3.31 8.70
CA ILE A 24 -6.71 4.75 8.44
C ILE A 24 -5.69 4.94 7.34
N SER A 25 -6.01 5.83 6.39
CA SER A 25 -5.06 6.33 5.39
C SER A 25 -5.20 7.84 5.21
N LEU A 26 -4.10 8.46 4.75
CA LEU A 26 -4.08 9.87 4.38
C LEU A 26 -4.42 10.00 2.89
N ASN A 27 -5.51 10.71 2.59
CA ASN A 27 -5.96 10.95 1.22
C ASN A 27 -5.58 12.35 0.70
N GLY A 28 -5.28 13.28 1.61
CA GLY A 28 -4.86 14.64 1.27
C GLY A 28 -4.51 15.47 2.49
N SER A 29 -3.79 16.58 2.28
CA SER A 29 -3.54 17.61 3.27
C SER A 29 -4.22 18.91 2.85
N LEU A 30 -4.81 19.63 3.80
CA LEU A 30 -5.39 20.96 3.63
C LEU A 30 -4.48 21.98 4.35
N GLY A 31 -3.34 22.26 3.74
CA GLY A 31 -2.27 23.01 4.38
C GLY A 31 -1.71 22.24 5.59
N ARG A 32 -1.21 22.95 6.59
CA ARG A 32 -0.65 22.35 7.82
C ARG A 32 -1.66 22.24 8.97
N SER A 33 -2.92 22.56 8.72
CA SER A 33 -3.94 22.66 9.79
C SER A 33 -4.98 21.55 9.75
N ALA A 34 -5.15 20.84 8.62
CA ALA A 34 -6.13 19.77 8.50
C ALA A 34 -5.67 18.70 7.50
N ALA A 35 -6.15 17.49 7.69
CA ALA A 35 -5.91 16.36 6.80
C ALA A 35 -7.23 15.71 6.38
N LEU A 36 -7.27 15.23 5.14
CA LEU A 36 -8.31 14.39 4.60
C LEU A 36 -7.92 12.94 4.88
N LEU A 37 -8.54 12.31 5.86
CA LEU A 37 -8.29 10.93 6.28
C LEU A 37 -9.41 10.03 5.78
N VAL A 38 -9.07 8.82 5.39
CA VAL A 38 -10.05 7.74 5.22
C VAL A 38 -9.99 6.89 6.49
N ILE A 39 -11.06 6.86 7.25
CA ILE A 39 -11.19 6.09 8.49
C ILE A 39 -12.29 5.07 8.27
N ASP A 40 -11.95 3.77 8.34
CA ASP A 40 -12.88 2.64 8.06
C ASP A 40 -13.64 2.79 6.74
N GLY A 41 -12.92 3.24 5.68
CA GLY A 41 -13.48 3.46 4.34
C GLY A 41 -14.27 4.76 4.16
N GLN A 42 -14.44 5.56 5.21
CA GLN A 42 -15.14 6.85 5.15
C GLN A 42 -14.16 8.03 5.09
N VAL A 43 -14.33 8.91 4.10
CA VAL A 43 -13.53 10.13 3.98
C VAL A 43 -13.95 11.14 5.03
N GLN A 44 -13.01 11.57 5.88
CA GLN A 44 -13.22 12.52 6.96
C GLN A 44 -12.15 13.61 6.94
N THR A 45 -12.56 14.85 7.19
CA THR A 45 -11.61 15.96 7.37
C THR A 45 -11.38 16.19 8.85
N LEU A 46 -10.14 15.97 9.32
CA LEU A 46 -9.75 16.29 10.70
C LEU A 46 -8.80 17.49 10.72
N ARG A 47 -9.00 18.37 11.70
CA ARG A 47 -8.05 19.44 12.03
C ARG A 47 -7.03 18.95 13.05
N VAL A 48 -5.84 19.54 13.04
CA VAL A 48 -4.82 19.26 14.06
C VAL A 48 -5.41 19.47 15.46
N GLY A 49 -5.24 18.48 16.34
CA GLY A 49 -5.81 18.41 17.67
C GLY A 49 -7.22 17.79 17.75
N GLN A 50 -7.93 17.62 16.63
CA GLN A 50 -9.26 16.99 16.59
C GLN A 50 -9.18 15.47 16.65
N SER A 51 -10.16 14.85 17.32
CA SER A 51 -10.30 13.39 17.43
C SER A 51 -11.63 12.93 16.85
N LEU A 52 -11.60 11.80 16.12
CA LEU A 52 -12.78 11.13 15.57
C LEU A 52 -12.55 9.61 15.57
N ASN A 53 -13.51 8.84 16.07
CA ASN A 53 -13.47 7.36 16.12
C ASN A 53 -12.17 6.79 16.77
N GLY A 54 -11.62 7.49 17.79
CA GLY A 54 -10.40 7.06 18.48
C GLY A 54 -9.09 7.44 17.76
N VAL A 55 -9.19 8.20 16.67
CA VAL A 55 -8.07 8.75 15.90
C VAL A 55 -7.95 10.24 16.19
N LYS A 56 -6.79 10.70 16.68
CA LYS A 56 -6.48 12.11 16.89
C LYS A 56 -5.43 12.57 15.90
N LEU A 57 -5.69 13.65 15.18
CA LEU A 57 -4.71 14.25 14.29
C LEU A 57 -3.73 15.11 15.10
N ILE A 58 -2.45 14.77 15.08
CA ILE A 58 -1.39 15.47 15.82
C ILE A 58 -0.70 16.53 14.95
N GLU A 59 -0.36 16.16 13.73
CA GLU A 59 0.45 17.00 12.83
C GLU A 59 0.10 16.72 11.37
N VAL A 60 0.25 17.74 10.51
CA VAL A 60 0.12 17.61 9.06
C VAL A 60 1.35 18.22 8.39
N GLY A 61 2.06 17.40 7.62
CA GLY A 61 3.13 17.82 6.70
C GLY A 61 2.65 17.89 5.26
N ASP A 62 3.57 18.16 4.34
CA ASP A 62 3.26 18.31 2.93
C ASP A 62 2.88 16.96 2.27
N ASP A 63 3.50 15.85 2.71
CA ASP A 63 3.31 14.50 2.19
C ASP A 63 2.87 13.48 3.26
N HIS A 64 2.70 13.92 4.50
CA HIS A 64 2.38 13.04 5.62
C HIS A 64 1.47 13.70 6.66
N ALA A 65 0.85 12.88 7.49
CA ALA A 65 0.17 13.32 8.70
C ALA A 65 0.55 12.39 9.86
N VAL A 66 0.63 12.94 11.07
CA VAL A 66 0.82 12.16 12.28
C VAL A 66 -0.52 12.08 13.01
N VAL A 67 -0.98 10.87 13.26
CA VAL A 67 -2.19 10.59 14.03
C VAL A 67 -1.84 9.80 15.29
N GLU A 68 -2.64 9.94 16.33
CA GLU A 68 -2.56 9.13 17.54
C GLU A 68 -3.74 8.16 17.61
N ILE A 69 -3.46 6.90 17.83
CA ILE A 69 -4.44 5.82 17.95
C ILE A 69 -4.11 5.00 19.19
N GLY A 70 -5.05 4.91 20.11
CA GLY A 70 -4.81 4.19 21.36
C GLY A 70 -3.60 4.72 22.16
N GLY A 71 -3.34 6.04 22.09
CA GLY A 71 -2.20 6.69 22.77
C GLY A 71 -0.85 6.49 22.07
N LYS A 72 -0.81 5.89 20.87
CA LYS A 72 0.43 5.66 20.11
C LYS A 72 0.44 6.53 18.84
N PRO A 73 1.51 7.32 18.62
CA PRO A 73 1.62 8.10 17.40
C PRO A 73 1.91 7.19 16.19
N ARG A 74 1.29 7.52 15.04
CA ARG A 74 1.49 6.85 13.76
C ARG A 74 1.63 7.87 12.65
N THR A 75 2.60 7.70 11.79
CA THR A 75 2.79 8.53 10.59
C THR A 75 2.08 7.89 9.41
N LEU A 76 1.13 8.63 8.83
CA LEU A 76 0.44 8.30 7.60
C LEU A 76 1.09 9.07 6.46
N ARG A 77 1.41 8.42 5.36
CA ARG A 77 1.90 9.07 4.14
C ARG A 77 0.79 9.23 3.12
N LEU A 78 0.82 10.32 2.38
CA LEU A 78 -0.17 10.59 1.33
C LEU A 78 -0.19 9.45 0.30
N GLY A 79 -1.37 8.86 0.08
CA GLY A 79 -1.56 7.74 -0.85
C GLY A 79 -0.98 6.40 -0.39
N ALA A 80 -0.48 6.28 0.84
CA ALA A 80 -0.16 4.99 1.42
C ALA A 80 -1.44 4.17 1.68
N ALA A 81 -1.33 2.83 1.57
CA ALA A 81 -2.42 1.95 1.96
C ALA A 81 -2.87 2.24 3.41
N PRO A 82 -4.17 2.03 3.73
CA PRO A 82 -4.67 2.24 5.08
C PRO A 82 -3.81 1.47 6.09
N VAL A 83 -3.37 2.18 7.13
CA VAL A 83 -2.73 1.55 8.29
C VAL A 83 -3.85 0.95 9.14
N ALA A 84 -4.42 -0.17 8.67
CA ALA A 84 -5.16 -1.08 9.52
C ALA A 84 -4.17 -2.12 10.01
N GLN A 85 -4.14 -2.38 11.28
CA GLN A 85 -3.67 -3.66 11.73
C GLN A 85 -4.74 -4.67 11.27
N ALA A 86 -4.53 -5.26 10.08
CA ALA A 86 -5.16 -6.54 9.81
C ALA A 86 -4.88 -7.43 11.03
N PRO A 87 -5.86 -8.25 11.51
CA PRO A 87 -5.56 -9.26 12.50
C PRO A 87 -4.31 -9.95 11.97
N ALA A 88 -3.32 -10.13 12.85
CA ALA A 88 -2.10 -10.86 12.54
C ALA A 88 -2.51 -12.27 12.09
N ALA A 89 -2.84 -12.42 10.81
CA ALA A 89 -2.68 -13.65 10.11
C ALA A 89 -1.16 -13.81 10.07
N ASP A 90 -0.68 -14.84 10.69
CA ASP A 90 0.70 -15.30 10.79
C ASP A 90 1.23 -15.62 9.38
N GLY A 91 1.40 -14.58 8.58
CA GLY A 91 1.96 -14.55 7.25
C GLY A 91 3.23 -13.73 7.31
N GLY A 92 4.39 -14.39 7.27
CA GLY A 92 5.71 -13.83 7.44
C GLY A 92 5.88 -12.51 6.68
N LYS A 93 6.56 -11.56 7.30
CA LYS A 93 6.94 -10.27 6.69
C LYS A 93 7.47 -10.50 5.27
N GLY A 94 6.87 -9.80 4.29
CA GLY A 94 7.28 -9.90 2.89
C GLY A 94 6.63 -11.03 2.08
N GLN A 95 5.52 -11.63 2.53
CA GLN A 95 4.85 -12.74 1.83
C GLN A 95 3.54 -12.37 1.14
N ARG A 96 2.91 -11.25 1.51
CA ARG A 96 1.56 -10.91 1.04
C ARG A 96 1.40 -9.42 0.76
N ILE A 97 0.75 -9.11 -0.36
CA ILE A 97 0.32 -7.75 -0.73
C ILE A 97 -1.20 -7.76 -0.86
N VAL A 98 -1.88 -6.79 -0.25
CA VAL A 98 -3.34 -6.61 -0.34
C VAL A 98 -3.60 -5.21 -0.87
N LEU A 99 -4.32 -5.11 -1.99
CA LEU A 99 -4.64 -3.86 -2.66
C LEU A 99 -6.15 -3.70 -2.78
N GLN A 100 -6.64 -2.48 -2.57
CA GLN A 100 -8.02 -2.12 -2.81
C GLN A 100 -8.17 -1.51 -4.21
N ALA A 101 -9.27 -1.82 -4.90
CA ALA A 101 -9.60 -1.19 -6.17
C ALA A 101 -9.89 0.29 -5.94
N GLY A 102 -9.30 1.14 -6.76
CA GLY A 102 -9.63 2.55 -6.86
C GLY A 102 -10.81 2.80 -7.80
N SER A 103 -11.09 4.08 -8.05
CA SER A 103 -12.09 4.50 -9.06
C SER A 103 -11.73 3.90 -10.43
N GLY A 104 -12.71 3.28 -11.09
CA GLY A 104 -12.50 2.58 -12.36
C GLY A 104 -12.00 1.13 -12.23
N GLY A 105 -11.96 0.56 -11.02
CA GLY A 105 -11.62 -0.84 -10.79
C GLY A 105 -10.13 -1.19 -10.95
N HIS A 106 -9.26 -0.18 -11.05
CA HIS A 106 -7.81 -0.34 -11.13
C HIS A 106 -7.19 -0.45 -9.74
N PHE A 107 -6.18 -1.32 -9.61
CA PHE A 107 -5.40 -1.46 -8.38
C PHE A 107 -4.16 -0.60 -8.46
N MET A 108 -4.17 0.50 -7.69
CA MET A 108 -3.05 1.43 -7.59
C MET A 108 -2.37 1.27 -6.23
N THR A 109 -1.05 1.41 -6.20
CA THR A 109 -0.29 1.36 -4.95
C THR A 109 0.98 2.21 -5.03
N LEU A 110 1.46 2.64 -3.89
CA LEU A 110 2.79 3.21 -3.76
C LEU A 110 3.80 2.10 -3.46
N GLY A 111 5.00 2.28 -3.97
CA GLY A 111 6.11 1.40 -3.71
C GLY A 111 7.42 2.06 -4.07
N SER A 112 8.47 1.27 -4.32
CA SER A 112 9.76 1.80 -4.74
C SER A 112 10.45 0.91 -5.77
N ILE A 113 11.28 1.54 -6.60
CA ILE A 113 12.21 0.90 -7.52
C ILE A 113 13.61 1.38 -7.13
N ASN A 114 14.51 0.47 -6.80
CA ASN A 114 15.88 0.74 -6.36
C ASN A 114 15.95 1.82 -5.24
N GLY A 115 14.93 1.85 -4.37
CA GLY A 115 14.78 2.83 -3.28
C GLY A 115 14.07 4.14 -3.66
N GLY A 116 13.85 4.43 -4.94
CA GLY A 116 13.09 5.59 -5.39
C GLY A 116 11.58 5.31 -5.36
N SER A 117 10.79 6.19 -4.73
CA SER A 117 9.33 6.04 -4.62
C SER A 117 8.65 6.15 -5.97
N VAL A 118 7.68 5.29 -6.24
CA VAL A 118 6.88 5.27 -7.47
C VAL A 118 5.42 4.96 -7.17
N ARG A 119 4.53 5.37 -8.10
CA ARG A 119 3.14 4.93 -8.10
C ARG A 119 2.98 3.80 -9.12
N PHE A 120 2.58 2.64 -8.64
CA PHE A 120 2.28 1.49 -9.47
C PHE A 120 0.80 1.38 -9.82
N MET A 121 0.52 0.91 -11.02
CA MET A 121 -0.77 0.33 -11.41
C MET A 121 -0.55 -1.15 -11.74
N VAL A 122 -1.31 -2.04 -11.12
CA VAL A 122 -1.28 -3.47 -11.45
C VAL A 122 -1.82 -3.67 -12.86
N ASP A 123 -1.00 -4.26 -13.73
CA ASP A 123 -1.34 -4.52 -15.12
C ASP A 123 -0.95 -5.93 -15.53
N THR A 124 -1.92 -6.85 -15.54
CA THR A 124 -1.72 -8.25 -15.96
C THR A 124 -1.51 -8.40 -17.46
N GLY A 125 -1.81 -7.37 -18.24
CA GLY A 125 -1.54 -7.32 -19.69
C GLY A 125 -0.10 -6.93 -20.03
N ALA A 126 0.63 -6.32 -19.08
CA ALA A 126 2.03 -5.96 -19.27
C ALA A 126 2.95 -7.15 -18.97
N THR A 127 3.86 -7.47 -19.89
CA THR A 127 4.84 -8.56 -19.70
C THR A 127 5.87 -8.20 -18.62
N THR A 128 6.33 -6.97 -18.60
CA THR A 128 7.36 -6.46 -17.68
C THR A 128 6.82 -5.31 -16.85
N VAL A 129 7.52 -4.95 -15.78
CA VAL A 129 7.35 -3.62 -15.17
C VAL A 129 7.65 -2.58 -16.26
N SER A 130 6.73 -1.63 -16.48
CA SER A 130 6.87 -0.65 -17.58
C SER A 130 6.73 0.76 -17.07
N MET A 131 7.63 1.65 -17.53
CA MET A 131 7.64 3.06 -17.12
C MET A 131 8.03 3.96 -18.27
N SER A 132 7.72 5.26 -18.17
CA SER A 132 8.20 6.28 -19.10
C SER A 132 9.68 6.58 -18.91
N ARG A 133 10.33 7.15 -19.93
CA ARG A 133 11.70 7.69 -19.83
C ARG A 133 11.81 8.71 -18.70
N ARG A 134 10.84 9.62 -18.59
CA ARG A 134 10.82 10.64 -17.53
C ARG A 134 10.88 10.04 -16.14
N GLU A 135 10.14 8.95 -15.92
CA GLU A 135 10.14 8.25 -14.64
C GLU A 135 11.47 7.53 -14.39
N ALA A 136 12.02 6.90 -15.42
CA ALA A 136 13.33 6.24 -15.33
C ALA A 136 14.47 7.26 -15.06
N ASP A 137 14.43 8.43 -15.70
CA ASP A 137 15.39 9.52 -15.47
C ASP A 137 15.27 10.07 -14.03
N ARG A 138 14.02 10.26 -13.52
CA ARG A 138 13.75 10.65 -12.13
C ARG A 138 14.33 9.66 -11.11
N LEU A 139 14.23 8.38 -11.42
CA LEU A 139 14.77 7.27 -10.62
C LEU A 139 16.28 7.05 -10.83
N ARG A 140 16.91 7.82 -11.72
CA ARG A 140 18.32 7.70 -12.11
C ARG A 140 18.68 6.31 -12.59
N LEU A 141 17.76 5.65 -13.31
CA LEU A 141 17.99 4.32 -13.87
C LEU A 141 18.87 4.44 -15.15
N ASN A 142 19.88 3.57 -15.25
CA ASN A 142 20.76 3.56 -16.41
C ASN A 142 20.18 2.68 -17.54
N TYR A 143 18.96 2.96 -17.97
CA TYR A 143 18.19 2.15 -18.92
C TYR A 143 18.76 2.19 -20.34
N ARG A 144 19.53 3.24 -20.72
CA ARG A 144 20.14 3.35 -22.05
C ARG A 144 21.20 2.29 -22.31
N ASN A 145 21.75 1.67 -21.26
CA ASN A 145 22.64 0.51 -21.34
C ASN A 145 21.84 -0.80 -21.49
N GLY A 146 20.53 -0.76 -21.37
CA GLY A 146 19.66 -1.91 -21.58
C GLY A 146 19.53 -2.30 -23.05
N ARG A 147 18.91 -3.43 -23.30
CA ARG A 147 18.67 -3.93 -24.65
C ARG A 147 17.53 -3.14 -25.34
N PRO A 148 17.76 -2.54 -26.53
CA PRO A 148 16.67 -1.93 -27.29
C PRO A 148 15.60 -2.97 -27.64
N VAL A 149 14.32 -2.62 -27.47
CA VAL A 149 13.18 -3.49 -27.77
C VAL A 149 12.04 -2.70 -28.41
N GLN A 150 11.22 -3.40 -29.17
CA GLN A 150 9.94 -2.91 -29.66
C GLN A 150 8.82 -3.64 -28.90
N MET A 151 7.84 -2.88 -28.44
CA MET A 151 6.70 -3.41 -27.69
C MET A 151 5.43 -3.19 -28.50
N GLN A 152 4.66 -4.25 -28.66
CA GLN A 152 3.28 -4.15 -29.17
C GLN A 152 2.39 -3.67 -28.02
N THR A 153 1.69 -2.56 -28.22
CA THR A 153 0.72 -2.03 -27.27
C THR A 153 -0.64 -1.86 -27.94
N ALA A 154 -1.69 -1.63 -27.16
CA ALA A 154 -3.02 -1.34 -27.71
C ALA A 154 -3.03 -0.12 -28.65
N ASN A 155 -2.08 0.80 -28.51
CA ASN A 155 -1.94 2.02 -29.33
C ASN A 155 -0.80 1.92 -30.37
N GLY A 156 -0.39 0.72 -30.74
CA GLY A 156 0.64 0.47 -31.75
C GLY A 156 1.99 0.06 -31.14
N VAL A 157 3.01 0.06 -31.99
CA VAL A 157 4.38 -0.31 -31.63
C VAL A 157 5.07 0.87 -30.95
N VAL A 158 5.70 0.60 -29.81
CA VAL A 158 6.49 1.58 -29.05
C VAL A 158 7.92 1.06 -28.86
N ASN A 159 8.90 1.89 -29.15
CA ASN A 159 10.29 1.59 -28.86
C ASN A 159 10.57 1.78 -27.36
N GLY A 160 11.58 1.07 -26.87
CA GLY A 160 12.03 1.19 -25.49
C GLY A 160 13.31 0.42 -25.23
N TYR A 161 13.65 0.33 -23.96
CA TYR A 161 14.84 -0.39 -23.47
C TYR A 161 14.41 -1.40 -22.42
N LEU A 162 14.80 -2.65 -22.60
CA LEU A 162 14.67 -3.70 -21.60
C LEU A 162 15.88 -3.68 -20.67
N MET A 163 15.64 -3.66 -19.38
CA MET A 163 16.65 -3.70 -18.32
C MET A 163 16.15 -4.55 -17.16
N THR A 164 17.03 -4.88 -16.24
CA THR A 164 16.67 -5.55 -14.99
C THR A 164 16.78 -4.54 -13.84
N LEU A 165 15.75 -4.45 -13.00
CA LEU A 165 15.72 -3.65 -11.78
C LEU A 165 16.29 -4.47 -10.63
N ASP A 166 17.17 -3.88 -9.82
CA ASP A 166 17.78 -4.59 -8.69
C ASP A 166 16.72 -4.96 -7.67
N ARG A 167 15.79 -4.03 -7.36
CA ARG A 167 14.75 -4.21 -6.36
C ARG A 167 13.47 -3.47 -6.73
N VAL A 168 12.34 -4.16 -6.58
CA VAL A 168 11.00 -3.60 -6.66
C VAL A 168 10.29 -3.93 -5.36
N ARG A 169 9.79 -2.90 -4.65
CA ARG A 169 9.12 -3.05 -3.36
C ARG A 169 7.69 -2.53 -3.44
N VAL A 170 6.76 -3.33 -2.91
CA VAL A 170 5.34 -2.98 -2.73
C VAL A 170 4.93 -3.38 -1.31
N GLY A 171 4.57 -2.40 -0.48
CA GLY A 171 4.34 -2.64 0.95
C GLY A 171 5.59 -3.22 1.62
N ASP A 172 5.43 -4.36 2.28
CA ASP A 172 6.51 -5.08 2.96
C ASP A 172 7.23 -6.11 2.07
N VAL A 173 6.75 -6.31 0.83
CA VAL A 173 7.30 -7.29 -0.11
C VAL A 173 8.34 -6.64 -1.00
N GLU A 174 9.54 -7.22 -1.05
CA GLU A 174 10.61 -6.81 -1.95
C GLU A 174 11.01 -7.98 -2.86
N ILE A 175 11.10 -7.72 -4.16
CA ILE A 175 11.50 -8.68 -5.20
C ILE A 175 12.73 -8.13 -5.91
N GLY A 176 13.77 -8.93 -5.96
CA GLY A 176 15.00 -8.63 -6.71
C GLY A 176 14.97 -9.16 -8.14
N GLY A 177 15.79 -8.55 -9.02
CA GLY A 177 16.00 -9.04 -10.38
C GLY A 177 14.71 -9.01 -11.22
N VAL A 178 14.00 -7.88 -11.24
CA VAL A 178 12.73 -7.74 -11.96
C VAL A 178 12.96 -7.09 -13.32
N ASP A 179 12.58 -7.78 -14.39
CA ASP A 179 12.68 -7.22 -15.74
C ASP A 179 11.72 -6.05 -15.93
N ALA A 180 12.26 -4.99 -16.51
CA ALA A 180 11.51 -3.75 -16.74
C ALA A 180 11.77 -3.20 -18.14
N THR A 181 10.78 -2.53 -18.70
CA THR A 181 10.90 -1.82 -19.95
C THR A 181 10.69 -0.32 -19.73
N VAL A 182 11.63 0.46 -20.22
CA VAL A 182 11.53 1.92 -20.27
C VAL A 182 11.04 2.32 -21.65
N ALA A 183 9.77 2.74 -21.74
CA ALA A 183 9.12 3.11 -22.98
C ALA A 183 9.44 4.55 -23.42
N GLU A 184 9.57 4.78 -24.72
CA GLU A 184 9.69 6.12 -25.33
C GLU A 184 8.39 6.93 -25.27
N ARG A 185 7.40 6.41 -24.57
CA ARG A 185 6.07 6.98 -24.41
C ARG A 185 5.87 7.47 -22.99
N ASP A 186 5.09 8.54 -22.84
CA ASP A 186 4.66 9.00 -21.52
C ASP A 186 3.63 8.02 -20.92
N LEU A 187 3.90 7.66 -19.66
CA LEU A 187 3.01 6.88 -18.80
C LEU A 187 2.81 7.67 -17.50
N PRO A 188 1.57 7.86 -17.05
CA PRO A 188 1.28 8.64 -15.84
C PRO A 188 1.67 7.90 -14.55
N PHE A 189 1.92 6.59 -14.63
CA PHE A 189 2.31 5.70 -13.53
C PHE A 189 3.16 4.56 -14.09
N VAL A 190 3.80 3.81 -13.18
CA VAL A 190 4.55 2.60 -13.52
C VAL A 190 3.59 1.43 -13.58
N LEU A 191 3.61 0.67 -14.68
CA LEU A 191 2.84 -0.57 -14.79
C LEU A 191 3.56 -1.68 -14.04
N LEU A 192 2.89 -2.30 -13.07
CA LEU A 192 3.38 -3.47 -12.35
C LEU A 192 2.98 -4.73 -13.12
N GLY A 193 3.85 -5.17 -14.03
CA GLY A 193 3.57 -6.25 -14.97
C GLY A 193 3.99 -7.64 -14.49
N ASN A 194 3.89 -8.62 -15.38
CA ASN A 194 4.04 -10.04 -15.06
C ASN A 194 5.47 -10.42 -14.62
N SER A 195 6.51 -9.67 -14.97
CA SER A 195 7.86 -9.91 -14.43
C SER A 195 7.92 -9.81 -12.90
N PHE A 196 7.02 -9.03 -12.29
CA PHE A 196 6.81 -8.97 -10.84
C PHE A 196 5.66 -9.90 -10.42
N LEU A 197 4.49 -9.80 -11.06
CA LEU A 197 3.26 -10.46 -10.63
C LEU A 197 3.34 -11.99 -10.65
N SER A 198 4.13 -12.58 -11.56
CA SER A 198 4.30 -14.04 -11.66
C SER A 198 4.97 -14.68 -10.42
N ARG A 199 5.60 -13.86 -9.56
CA ARG A 199 6.15 -14.33 -8.27
C ARG A 199 5.07 -14.63 -7.24
N PHE A 200 3.80 -14.29 -7.54
CA PHE A 200 2.68 -14.39 -6.63
C PHE A 200 1.58 -15.28 -7.18
N GLN A 201 0.86 -15.91 -6.28
CA GLN A 201 -0.49 -16.36 -6.53
C GLN A 201 -1.41 -15.14 -6.37
N MET A 202 -2.19 -14.85 -7.41
CA MET A 202 -3.08 -13.70 -7.44
C MET A 202 -4.51 -14.15 -7.26
N ARG A 203 -5.24 -13.52 -6.33
CA ARG A 203 -6.66 -13.75 -6.07
C ARG A 203 -7.38 -12.41 -5.96
N ARG A 204 -8.49 -12.28 -6.65
CA ARG A 204 -9.37 -11.12 -6.53
C ARG A 204 -10.63 -11.51 -5.78
N GLU A 205 -10.95 -10.77 -4.72
CA GLU A 205 -12.16 -10.91 -3.93
C GLU A 205 -12.88 -9.55 -3.93
N ASN A 206 -13.96 -9.45 -4.70
CA ASN A 206 -14.69 -8.19 -4.93
C ASN A 206 -13.75 -7.05 -5.38
N GLU A 207 -13.60 -6.04 -4.53
CA GLU A 207 -12.76 -4.84 -4.72
C GLU A 207 -11.32 -5.03 -4.19
N THR A 208 -10.96 -6.23 -3.72
CA THR A 208 -9.67 -6.51 -3.12
C THR A 208 -8.85 -7.44 -4.01
N LEU A 209 -7.60 -7.08 -4.30
CA LEU A 209 -6.60 -7.92 -4.93
C LEU A 209 -5.60 -8.40 -3.88
N ILE A 210 -5.41 -9.70 -3.81
CA ILE A 210 -4.50 -10.37 -2.89
C ILE A 210 -3.41 -11.04 -3.71
N LEU A 211 -2.16 -10.68 -3.42
CA LEU A 211 -0.97 -11.29 -4.01
C LEU A 211 -0.24 -12.05 -2.88
N GLU A 212 -0.15 -13.37 -3.00
CA GLU A 212 0.54 -14.23 -2.05
C GLU A 212 1.80 -14.79 -2.71
N ARG A 213 2.97 -14.57 -2.09
CA ARG A 213 4.25 -15.00 -2.64
C ARG A 213 4.28 -16.52 -2.76
N ARG A 214 4.75 -17.04 -3.89
CA ARG A 214 4.77 -18.48 -4.15
C ARG A 214 5.92 -19.21 -3.45
N TYR A 215 7.04 -18.53 -3.23
CA TYR A 215 8.29 -19.00 -2.58
C TYR A 215 9.22 -17.84 -2.28
#